data_0c187e51baed35913ba9db7d84d64901
#
_entry.id   0c187e51baed35913ba9db7d84d64901
#
_cell.length_a   1.000
_cell.length_b   1.000
_cell.length_c   1.000
_cell.angle_alpha   90.00
_cell.angle_beta   90.00
_cell.angle_gamma   90.00
#
_symmetry.space_group_name_H-M   'P 1'
#
loop_
_entity.id
_entity.type
_entity.pdbx_description
1 polymer ?
#
loop_
_entity_poly.entity_id
_entity_poly.type
_entity_poly.pdbx_seq_one_letter_code
_entity_poly.pdbx_strand_id
1 'polypeptide(L)'
;RGAKAMGIHTALDTSGFLGAACTDAMLDDIDLVLLDVKSGLPDTYRRVTGRDLQPTLDFGRRLAARGIQIWVRFVLVPGLTDDPANVEAVADYVAGLATVTRVEVLPFHQMGRDKWASLGMRYELEDTPAPSPELVERVRDQFRSRALEVY
;
A
#
# COMPACT_ATOMS: atom_id res chain seq x y z
N ARG A 1 -8.99 17.09 12.97
CA ARG A 1 -9.60 18.45 13.04
C ARG A 1 -8.72 19.42 13.81
N GLY A 2 -8.31 19.09 15.04
CA GLY A 2 -7.47 19.99 15.85
C GLY A 2 -6.16 20.37 15.17
N ALA A 3 -5.40 19.40 14.66
CA ALA A 3 -4.16 19.64 13.93
C ALA A 3 -4.39 20.50 12.67
N LYS A 4 -5.44 20.19 11.91
CA LYS A 4 -5.82 20.97 10.72
C LYS A 4 -6.14 22.43 11.05
N ALA A 5 -6.88 22.67 12.14
CA ALA A 5 -7.20 24.02 12.61
C ALA A 5 -5.95 24.83 13.04
N MET A 6 -4.86 24.15 13.37
CA MET A 6 -3.55 24.75 13.69
C MET A 6 -2.66 24.93 12.43
N GLY A 7 -3.16 24.64 11.23
CA GLY A 7 -2.39 24.70 10.00
C GLY A 7 -1.35 23.57 9.85
N ILE A 8 -1.47 22.50 10.63
CA ILE A 8 -0.55 21.34 10.55
C ILE A 8 -1.04 20.40 9.45
N HIS A 9 -0.10 20.02 8.56
CA HIS A 9 -0.34 19.00 7.54
C HIS A 9 -0.66 17.65 8.18
N THR A 10 -1.73 17.02 7.74
CA THR A 10 -2.24 15.77 8.31
C THR A 10 -2.11 14.62 7.32
N ALA A 11 -1.50 13.52 7.74
CA ALA A 11 -1.37 12.33 6.93
C ALA A 11 -1.99 11.12 7.65
N LEU A 12 -2.72 10.30 6.89
CA LEU A 12 -3.30 9.03 7.35
C LEU A 12 -2.51 7.87 6.75
N ASP A 13 -1.99 6.99 7.59
CA ASP A 13 -1.35 5.73 7.20
C ASP A 13 -2.35 4.58 7.35
N THR A 14 -2.66 3.86 6.28
CA THR A 14 -3.72 2.85 6.29
C THR A 14 -3.61 1.84 5.14
N SER A 15 -4.15 0.63 5.36
CA SER A 15 -4.44 -0.32 4.27
C SER A 15 -5.73 0.00 3.50
N GLY A 16 -6.52 0.96 3.97
CA GLY A 16 -7.80 1.31 3.35
C GLY A 16 -8.95 0.32 3.57
N PHE A 17 -8.70 -0.83 4.24
CA PHE A 17 -9.72 -1.87 4.41
C PHE A 17 -11.00 -1.37 5.09
N LEU A 18 -10.88 -0.49 6.09
CA LEU A 18 -12.02 0.13 6.78
C LEU A 18 -12.42 1.47 6.16
N GLY A 19 -12.00 1.75 4.94
CA GLY A 19 -12.27 3.03 4.25
C GLY A 19 -13.73 3.39 4.12
N ALA A 20 -14.62 2.40 4.02
CA ALA A 20 -16.06 2.64 4.00
C ALA A 20 -16.61 3.25 5.30
N ALA A 21 -15.94 3.02 6.43
CA ALA A 21 -16.30 3.59 7.73
C ALA A 21 -15.81 5.04 7.91
N CYS A 22 -14.87 5.52 7.08
CA CYS A 22 -14.45 6.91 7.11
C CYS A 22 -15.59 7.82 6.63
N THR A 23 -16.00 8.76 7.46
CA THR A 23 -16.98 9.77 7.04
C THR A 23 -16.31 10.83 6.16
N ASP A 24 -17.09 11.56 5.36
CA ASP A 24 -16.57 12.66 4.56
C ASP A 24 -15.94 13.74 5.44
N ALA A 25 -16.54 14.04 6.58
CA ALA A 25 -15.99 14.99 7.56
C ALA A 25 -14.65 14.55 8.16
N MET A 26 -14.35 13.25 8.24
CA MET A 26 -13.02 12.77 8.62
C MET A 26 -12.02 12.97 7.48
N LEU A 27 -12.43 12.69 6.25
CA LEU A 27 -11.57 12.86 5.07
C LEU A 27 -11.26 14.35 4.77
N ASP A 28 -12.16 15.28 5.10
CA ASP A 28 -11.93 16.72 4.96
C ASP A 28 -10.77 17.23 5.84
N ASP A 29 -10.46 16.50 6.90
CA ASP A 29 -9.35 16.83 7.80
C ASP A 29 -8.02 16.18 7.39
N ILE A 30 -7.94 15.47 6.25
CA ILE A 30 -6.74 14.74 5.77
C ILE A 30 -6.17 15.39 4.51
N ASP A 31 -4.87 15.67 4.52
CA ASP A 31 -4.14 16.23 3.37
C ASP A 31 -3.51 15.15 2.49
N LEU A 32 -3.05 14.06 3.11
CA LEU A 32 -2.33 12.97 2.45
C LEU A 32 -2.76 11.62 3.02
N VAL A 33 -2.92 10.63 2.16
CA VAL A 33 -3.07 9.23 2.59
C VAL A 33 -1.89 8.40 2.08
N LEU A 34 -1.18 7.75 3.02
CA LEU A 34 -0.24 6.68 2.70
C LEU A 34 -1.04 5.38 2.62
N LEU A 35 -1.32 4.93 1.40
CA LEU A 35 -2.18 3.78 1.14
C LEU A 35 -1.33 2.54 0.88
N ASP A 36 -1.40 1.57 1.80
CA ASP A 36 -0.76 0.27 1.61
C ASP A 36 -1.60 -0.63 0.70
N VAL A 37 -1.15 -0.84 -0.53
CA VAL A 37 -1.73 -1.82 -1.44
C VAL A 37 -0.87 -3.09 -1.39
N LYS A 38 -1.31 -4.09 -0.63
CA LYS A 38 -0.51 -5.28 -0.32
C LYS A 38 -0.40 -6.27 -1.50
N SER A 39 -1.34 -6.22 -2.44
CA SER A 39 -1.38 -7.05 -3.66
C SER A 39 -2.43 -6.50 -4.62
N GLY A 40 -2.28 -6.77 -5.92
CA GLY A 40 -3.28 -6.48 -6.95
C GLY A 40 -4.18 -7.68 -7.27
N LEU A 41 -3.83 -8.87 -6.79
CA LEU A 41 -4.57 -10.11 -7.01
C LEU A 41 -5.35 -10.51 -5.75
N PRO A 42 -6.65 -10.82 -5.85
CA PRO A 42 -7.50 -11.13 -4.70
C PRO A 42 -6.98 -12.28 -3.83
N ASP A 43 -6.50 -13.36 -4.45
CA ASP A 43 -6.03 -14.54 -3.71
C ASP A 43 -4.71 -14.23 -2.96
N THR A 44 -3.77 -13.55 -3.61
CA THR A 44 -2.54 -13.09 -2.97
C THR A 44 -2.84 -12.10 -1.86
N TYR A 45 -3.76 -11.16 -2.08
CA TYR A 45 -4.17 -10.20 -1.06
C TYR A 45 -4.77 -10.90 0.16
N ARG A 46 -5.66 -11.88 -0.05
CA ARG A 46 -6.26 -12.67 1.03
C ARG A 46 -5.22 -13.48 1.78
N ARG A 47 -4.25 -14.08 1.09
CA ARG A 47 -3.13 -14.80 1.71
C ARG A 47 -2.27 -13.88 2.59
N VAL A 48 -1.99 -12.65 2.14
CA VAL A 48 -1.15 -11.68 2.86
C VAL A 48 -1.88 -11.06 4.05
N THR A 49 -3.19 -10.78 3.92
CA THR A 49 -3.91 -9.94 4.88
C THR A 49 -5.03 -10.66 5.63
N GLY A 50 -5.47 -11.82 5.15
CA GLY A 50 -6.69 -12.48 5.62
C GLY A 50 -7.98 -11.74 5.26
N ARG A 51 -7.93 -10.77 4.33
CA ARG A 51 -9.05 -9.88 3.98
C ARG A 51 -9.26 -9.82 2.47
N ASP A 52 -10.42 -9.29 2.07
CA ASP A 52 -10.73 -9.04 0.67
C ASP A 52 -10.03 -7.76 0.18
N LEU A 53 -9.57 -7.79 -1.08
CA LEU A 53 -8.87 -6.69 -1.74
C LEU A 53 -9.79 -5.50 -2.02
N GLN A 54 -11.04 -5.76 -2.41
CA GLN A 54 -11.96 -4.76 -2.95
C GLN A 54 -12.15 -3.51 -2.07
N PRO A 55 -12.29 -3.63 -0.72
CA PRO A 55 -12.41 -2.45 0.14
C PRO A 55 -11.24 -1.47 0.05
N THR A 56 -10.00 -1.99 -0.09
CA THR A 56 -8.79 -1.17 -0.29
C THR A 56 -8.85 -0.42 -1.62
N LEU A 57 -9.23 -1.11 -2.70
CA LEU A 57 -9.36 -0.49 -4.02
C LEU A 57 -10.45 0.58 -4.06
N ASP A 58 -11.60 0.32 -3.44
CA ASP A 58 -12.71 1.28 -3.38
C ASP A 58 -12.34 2.51 -2.56
N PHE A 59 -11.60 2.33 -1.48
CA PHE A 59 -11.12 3.46 -0.69
C PHE A 59 -10.16 4.36 -1.48
N GLY A 60 -9.18 3.79 -2.19
CA GLY A 60 -8.29 4.58 -3.04
C GLY A 60 -9.03 5.35 -4.14
N ARG A 61 -10.02 4.72 -4.80
CA ARG A 61 -10.89 5.42 -5.77
C ARG A 61 -11.65 6.58 -5.14
N ARG A 62 -12.20 6.37 -3.92
CA ARG A 62 -12.90 7.41 -3.18
C ARG A 62 -11.98 8.59 -2.82
N LEU A 63 -10.75 8.31 -2.39
CA LEU A 63 -9.76 9.35 -2.09
C LEU A 63 -9.43 10.16 -3.35
N ALA A 64 -9.16 9.49 -4.47
CA ALA A 64 -8.88 10.14 -5.74
C ALA A 64 -10.05 11.01 -6.23
N ALA A 65 -11.29 10.50 -6.13
CA ALA A 65 -12.50 11.25 -6.49
C ALA A 65 -12.72 12.51 -5.62
N ARG A 66 -12.19 12.52 -4.39
CA ARG A 66 -12.21 13.67 -3.48
C ARG A 66 -11.02 14.63 -3.66
N GLY A 67 -10.09 14.33 -4.54
CA GLY A 67 -8.89 15.14 -4.76
C GLY A 67 -7.84 15.01 -3.62
N ILE A 68 -7.96 14.01 -2.74
CA ILE A 68 -7.00 13.79 -1.65
C ILE A 68 -5.73 13.17 -2.22
N GLN A 69 -4.58 13.73 -1.88
CA GLN A 69 -3.29 13.23 -2.32
C GLN A 69 -3.02 11.83 -1.76
N ILE A 70 -2.49 10.95 -2.59
CA ILE A 70 -2.17 9.57 -2.23
C ILE A 70 -0.69 9.27 -2.49
N TRP A 71 -0.02 8.69 -1.50
CA TRP A 71 1.23 7.96 -1.68
C TRP A 71 0.91 6.47 -1.54
N VAL A 72 1.22 5.71 -2.56
CA VAL A 72 1.00 4.26 -2.52
C VAL A 72 2.26 3.57 -2.02
N ARG A 73 2.10 2.63 -1.09
CA ARG A 73 3.19 1.78 -0.61
C ARG A 73 2.93 0.32 -0.97
N PHE A 74 3.93 -0.29 -1.57
CA PHE A 74 3.92 -1.70 -1.95
C PHE A 74 5.10 -2.42 -1.30
N VAL A 75 4.82 -3.37 -0.40
CA VAL A 75 5.86 -4.19 0.24
C VAL A 75 6.21 -5.36 -0.68
N LEU A 76 7.45 -5.39 -1.14
CA LEU A 76 7.99 -6.41 -2.02
C LEU A 76 8.55 -7.58 -1.20
N VAL A 77 7.82 -8.69 -1.18
CA VAL A 77 8.17 -9.93 -0.47
C VAL A 77 8.47 -11.02 -1.49
N PRO A 78 9.72 -11.50 -1.60
CA PRO A 78 10.08 -12.58 -2.53
C PRO A 78 9.25 -13.84 -2.33
N GLY A 79 8.75 -14.41 -3.43
CA GLY A 79 7.91 -15.61 -3.44
C GLY A 79 6.48 -15.40 -2.95
N LEU A 80 6.09 -14.15 -2.63
CA LEU A 80 4.73 -13.86 -2.14
C LEU A 80 4.05 -12.72 -2.92
N THR A 81 4.69 -11.55 -3.00
CA THR A 81 4.10 -10.38 -3.69
C THR A 81 4.83 -9.99 -4.96
N ASP A 82 5.95 -10.64 -5.27
CA ASP A 82 6.86 -10.32 -6.37
C ASP A 82 6.45 -10.91 -7.74
N ASP A 83 5.36 -11.69 -7.81
CA ASP A 83 4.84 -12.19 -9.07
C ASP A 83 4.59 -11.02 -10.05
N PRO A 84 5.12 -11.07 -11.29
CA PRO A 84 4.96 -10.00 -12.27
C PRO A 84 3.48 -9.60 -12.49
N ALA A 85 2.57 -10.56 -12.59
CA ALA A 85 1.15 -10.26 -12.81
C ALA A 85 0.52 -9.56 -11.60
N ASN A 86 0.98 -9.89 -10.38
CA ASN A 86 0.55 -9.20 -9.17
C ASN A 86 1.00 -7.74 -9.16
N VAL A 87 2.27 -7.48 -9.50
CA VAL A 87 2.82 -6.12 -9.57
C VAL A 87 2.14 -5.30 -10.67
N GLU A 88 1.93 -5.90 -11.86
CA GLU A 88 1.19 -5.28 -12.96
C GLU A 88 -0.21 -4.84 -12.52
N ALA A 89 -0.95 -5.73 -11.84
CA ALA A 89 -2.30 -5.41 -11.37
C ALA A 89 -2.32 -4.25 -10.36
N VAL A 90 -1.32 -4.16 -9.47
CA VAL A 90 -1.17 -3.00 -8.58
C VAL A 90 -0.85 -1.73 -9.38
N ALA A 91 0.10 -1.82 -10.32
CA ALA A 91 0.53 -0.68 -11.11
C ALA A 91 -0.60 -0.12 -12.00
N ASP A 92 -1.40 -1.00 -12.62
CA ASP A 92 -2.58 -0.61 -13.40
C ASP A 92 -3.64 0.09 -12.54
N TYR A 93 -3.91 -0.46 -11.37
CA TYR A 93 -4.83 0.18 -10.42
C TYR A 93 -4.34 1.57 -10.01
N VAL A 94 -3.06 1.69 -9.63
CA VAL A 94 -2.46 2.94 -9.16
C VAL A 94 -2.44 4.00 -10.26
N ALA A 95 -2.12 3.63 -11.50
CA ALA A 95 -2.13 4.52 -12.66
C ALA A 95 -3.54 5.08 -12.95
N GLY A 96 -4.60 4.36 -12.55
CA GLY A 96 -5.98 4.83 -12.66
C GLY A 96 -6.40 5.85 -11.58
N LEU A 97 -5.55 6.16 -10.61
CA LEU A 97 -5.84 7.09 -9.51
C LEU A 97 -5.18 8.45 -9.76
N ALA A 98 -5.97 9.46 -10.18
CA ALA A 98 -5.45 10.77 -10.62
C ALA A 98 -4.68 11.56 -9.54
N THR A 99 -4.82 11.22 -8.26
CA THR A 99 -4.19 11.95 -7.15
C THR A 99 -3.00 11.22 -6.53
N VAL A 100 -2.55 10.12 -7.15
CA VAL A 100 -1.30 9.48 -6.75
C VAL A 100 -0.13 10.33 -7.22
N THR A 101 0.70 10.75 -6.28
CA THR A 101 1.89 11.55 -6.55
C THR A 101 3.19 10.81 -6.21
N ARG A 102 3.08 9.62 -5.64
CA ARG A 102 4.25 8.83 -5.24
C ARG A 102 3.90 7.36 -5.08
N VAL A 103 4.78 6.49 -5.55
CA VAL A 103 4.79 5.05 -5.25
C VAL A 103 6.08 4.70 -4.52
N GLU A 104 5.97 4.01 -3.40
CA GLU A 104 7.12 3.50 -2.64
C GLU A 104 7.14 1.98 -2.73
N VAL A 105 8.16 1.43 -3.39
CA VAL A 105 8.46 0.00 -3.35
C VAL A 105 9.33 -0.27 -2.14
N LEU A 106 8.75 -0.87 -1.11
CA LEU A 106 9.40 -1.13 0.17
C LEU A 106 9.96 -2.56 0.18
N PRO A 107 11.29 -2.74 0.13
CA PRO A 107 11.89 -4.06 0.23
C PRO A 107 11.55 -4.71 1.58
N PHE A 108 11.12 -5.98 1.53
CA PHE A 108 10.87 -6.76 2.74
C PHE A 108 12.11 -6.88 3.63
N HIS A 109 11.90 -6.80 4.93
CA HIS A 109 12.92 -7.00 5.96
C HIS A 109 12.34 -7.66 7.22
N GLN A 110 13.18 -8.30 8.01
CA GLN A 110 12.80 -9.13 9.17
C GLN A 110 12.48 -8.32 10.46
N MET A 111 12.44 -6.99 10.43
CA MET A 111 12.26 -6.15 11.65
C MET A 111 10.92 -6.38 12.38
N GLY A 112 9.92 -6.99 11.72
CA GLY A 112 8.64 -7.33 12.34
C GLY A 112 8.64 -8.63 13.16
N ARG A 113 9.69 -9.45 13.05
CA ARG A 113 9.77 -10.81 13.61
C ARG A 113 9.45 -10.88 15.12
N ASP A 114 10.06 -9.99 15.89
CA ASP A 114 9.91 -10.01 17.35
C ASP A 114 8.48 -9.71 17.82
N LYS A 115 7.71 -8.96 17.02
CA LYS A 115 6.29 -8.69 17.31
C LYS A 115 5.44 -9.96 17.22
N TRP A 116 5.71 -10.84 16.26
CA TRP A 116 5.02 -12.12 16.13
C TRP A 116 5.31 -13.04 17.32
N ALA A 117 6.58 -13.11 17.71
CA ALA A 117 6.99 -13.86 18.90
C ALA A 117 6.31 -13.33 20.17
N SER A 118 6.25 -12.01 20.36
CA SER A 118 5.61 -11.40 21.53
C SER A 118 4.09 -11.63 21.60
N LEU A 119 3.45 -11.86 20.43
CA LEU A 119 2.03 -12.19 20.34
C LEU A 119 1.75 -13.70 20.42
N GLY A 120 2.80 -14.53 20.57
CA GLY A 120 2.68 -16.00 20.55
C GLY A 120 2.22 -16.56 19.21
N MET A 121 2.40 -15.81 18.13
CA MET A 121 1.99 -16.18 16.77
C MET A 121 3.17 -16.71 15.96
N ARG A 122 2.90 -17.68 15.10
CA ARG A 122 3.91 -18.17 14.15
C ARG A 122 4.19 -17.09 13.10
N TYR A 123 5.47 -16.80 12.87
CA TYR A 123 5.91 -15.93 11.81
C TYR A 123 6.17 -16.73 10.52
N GLU A 124 5.31 -16.59 9.52
CA GLU A 124 5.37 -17.40 8.30
C GLU A 124 6.51 -17.00 7.35
N LEU A 125 7.07 -15.80 7.51
CA LEU A 125 8.15 -15.27 6.65
C LEU A 125 9.54 -15.42 7.27
N GLU A 126 9.72 -16.31 8.26
CA GLU A 126 10.96 -16.46 9.00
C GLU A 126 12.18 -16.73 8.10
N ASP A 127 11.99 -17.57 7.08
CA ASP A 127 13.03 -17.98 6.13
C ASP A 127 13.01 -17.17 4.84
N THR A 128 12.17 -16.14 4.75
CA THR A 128 12.06 -15.30 3.54
C THR A 128 13.24 -14.31 3.48
N PRO A 129 14.07 -14.35 2.44
CA PRO A 129 15.17 -13.41 2.29
C PRO A 129 14.66 -12.00 1.94
N ALA A 130 15.50 -10.99 2.15
CA ALA A 130 15.27 -9.69 1.55
C ALA A 130 15.33 -9.80 0.01
N PRO A 131 14.56 -9.00 -0.74
CA PRO A 131 14.63 -8.99 -2.19
C PRO A 131 16.02 -8.50 -2.68
N SER A 132 16.49 -9.07 -3.79
CA SER A 132 17.72 -8.59 -4.42
C SER A 132 17.53 -7.19 -5.02
N PRO A 133 18.60 -6.41 -5.20
CA PRO A 133 18.53 -5.11 -5.87
C PRO A 133 17.88 -5.19 -7.27
N GLU A 134 18.19 -6.24 -8.03
CA GLU A 134 17.64 -6.47 -9.38
C GLU A 134 16.14 -6.72 -9.33
N LEU A 135 15.67 -7.46 -8.32
CA LEU A 135 14.23 -7.70 -8.11
C LEU A 135 13.51 -6.39 -7.74
N VAL A 136 14.11 -5.58 -6.88
CA VAL A 136 13.56 -4.26 -6.52
C VAL A 136 13.44 -3.36 -7.76
N GLU A 137 14.51 -3.26 -8.56
CA GLU A 137 14.49 -2.44 -9.78
C GLU A 137 13.50 -2.95 -10.82
N ARG A 138 13.40 -4.27 -11.03
CA ARG A 138 12.38 -4.85 -11.90
C ARG A 138 10.97 -4.38 -11.49
N VAL A 139 10.66 -4.44 -10.20
CA VAL A 139 9.35 -4.02 -9.69
C VAL A 139 9.13 -2.51 -9.85
N ARG A 140 10.15 -1.70 -9.55
CA ARG A 140 10.09 -0.26 -9.79
C ARG A 140 9.84 0.07 -11.25
N ASP A 141 10.47 -0.63 -12.19
CA ASP A 141 10.30 -0.43 -13.62
C ASP A 141 8.88 -0.78 -14.08
N GLN A 142 8.23 -1.79 -13.50
CA GLN A 142 6.82 -2.09 -13.78
C GLN A 142 5.90 -0.91 -13.40
N PHE A 143 6.15 -0.22 -12.29
CA PHE A 143 5.41 1.00 -11.94
C PHE A 143 5.80 2.18 -12.84
N ARG A 144 7.10 2.41 -13.11
CA ARG A 144 7.59 3.50 -13.97
C ARG A 144 7.06 3.41 -15.39
N SER A 145 6.82 2.20 -15.92
CA SER A 145 6.26 1.98 -17.26
C SER A 145 4.86 2.61 -17.45
N ARG A 146 4.21 3.00 -16.35
CA ARG A 146 2.91 3.68 -16.32
C ARG A 146 3.02 5.17 -15.97
N ALA A 147 4.20 5.76 -16.15
CA ALA A 147 4.52 7.16 -15.84
C ALA A 147 4.29 7.52 -14.35
N LEU A 148 4.41 6.56 -13.44
CA LEU A 148 4.33 6.79 -12.01
C LEU A 148 5.70 7.22 -11.46
N GLU A 149 5.69 8.14 -10.48
CA GLU A 149 6.89 8.53 -9.74
C GLU A 149 7.18 7.48 -8.67
N VAL A 150 8.35 6.81 -8.77
CA VAL A 150 8.66 5.59 -7.97
C VAL A 150 9.98 5.73 -7.23
N TYR A 151 9.95 5.37 -5.96
CA TYR A 151 11.08 5.38 -5.02
C TYR A 151 11.40 3.99 -4.47
#